data_784411557244a1ee64c83b0ef9e73d0c
#
_entry.id   784411557244a1ee64c83b0ef9e73d0c
#
_cell.length_a   1.000
_cell.length_b   1.000
_cell.length_c   1.000
_cell.angle_alpha   90.00
_cell.angle_beta   90.00
_cell.angle_gamma   90.00
#
_symmetry.space_group_name_H-M   'P 1'
#
loop_
_entity.id
_entity.type
_entity.pdbx_description
1 polymer ?
#
loop_
_entity_poly.entity_id
_entity_poly.type
_entity_poly.pdbx_seq_one_letter_code
_entity_poly.pdbx_strand_id
1 'polypeptide(L)'
;GQAKLWRQKNSTVFAVLLIAITLNFIVTPTYAKNTELEGENYAPSSSSFQKPANVHTKNDTDTVGYFLGGGIQNSFNKESYPAFSGDQPLYTPYRSGFRFLGWYSDAALHKQIKTIPTDRKDHYILYAKWTAKINNYYNVEYYNYHKRESRFDKNLVLLKDLDYSFYNEIDIPGMPDTREEDVLKKYIFSASQCPQGICLTDEFVLITSYSTEDDCMGELMVFDRETGEYMVTLGMDENSHLGGIAFDGDNVWVCNSYENCVERISYDFIELMAYQNTGDVVDARDVVDEFPVKNTPSCITWYGGRLWIATHTLLVNSRMVAYYLDKKTDKLIALSDYKIPQKVQGVTFDDSGNVYLSTSYGRNQSSYLYCYDSVTALATRPKHPRKKVEMPPASEELDVSDNTLYILFESAGEKYYEGTDGKGKSLFPLDKILKIPIRELDVNGSSTSGT
;
A
#
# COMPACT_ATOMS: atom_id res chain seq x y z
N GLY A 1 -7.84 33.54 0.29
CA GLY A 1 -8.72 33.71 -0.89
C GLY A 1 -8.02 33.38 -2.20
N GLN A 2 -6.76 33.76 -2.38
CA GLN A 2 -6.02 33.51 -3.63
C GLN A 2 -5.45 32.09 -3.72
N ALA A 3 -5.11 31.44 -2.62
CA ALA A 3 -4.61 30.06 -2.60
C ALA A 3 -5.70 29.05 -3.00
N LYS A 4 -6.96 29.27 -2.61
CA LYS A 4 -8.09 28.40 -2.96
C LYS A 4 -8.43 28.43 -4.45
N LEU A 5 -8.27 29.57 -5.11
CA LEU A 5 -8.51 29.74 -6.55
C LEU A 5 -7.38 29.13 -7.41
N TRP A 6 -6.16 29.08 -6.88
CA TRP A 6 -5.03 28.45 -7.56
C TRP A 6 -5.11 26.92 -7.49
N ARG A 7 -5.57 26.38 -6.36
CA ARG A 7 -5.83 24.94 -6.20
C ARG A 7 -6.84 24.40 -7.21
N GLN A 8 -7.96 25.11 -7.43
CA GLN A 8 -8.96 24.69 -8.41
C GLN A 8 -8.47 24.70 -9.87
N LYS A 9 -7.59 25.63 -10.25
CA LYS A 9 -7.08 25.70 -11.63
C LYS A 9 -6.09 24.60 -11.97
N ASN A 10 -5.27 24.16 -11.01
CA ASN A 10 -4.25 23.15 -11.28
C ASN A 10 -4.81 21.71 -11.22
N SER A 11 -5.82 21.44 -10.40
CA SER A 11 -6.46 20.11 -10.38
C SER A 11 -7.18 19.80 -11.69
N THR A 12 -7.75 20.82 -12.33
CA THR A 12 -8.47 20.66 -13.61
C THR A 12 -7.51 20.38 -14.79
N VAL A 13 -6.32 20.94 -14.76
CA VAL A 13 -5.32 20.73 -15.83
C VAL A 13 -4.71 19.32 -15.75
N PHE A 14 -4.47 18.80 -14.54
CA PHE A 14 -3.97 17.42 -14.36
C PHE A 14 -5.03 16.37 -14.67
N ALA A 15 -6.30 16.61 -14.31
CA ALA A 15 -7.40 15.71 -14.64
C ALA A 15 -7.65 15.61 -16.15
N VAL A 16 -7.49 16.71 -16.88
CA VAL A 16 -7.64 16.74 -18.34
C VAL A 16 -6.50 16.02 -19.06
N LEU A 17 -5.27 16.06 -18.54
CA LEU A 17 -4.14 15.32 -19.14
C LEU A 17 -4.23 13.81 -18.91
N LEU A 18 -4.80 13.37 -17.78
CA LEU A 18 -5.04 11.93 -17.52
C LEU A 18 -6.20 11.37 -18.37
N ILE A 19 -7.21 12.18 -18.69
CA ILE A 19 -8.39 11.75 -19.45
C ILE A 19 -8.09 11.64 -20.95
N ALA A 20 -7.16 12.40 -21.50
CA ALA A 20 -6.85 12.40 -22.91
C ALA A 20 -6.04 11.18 -23.40
N ILE A 21 -5.41 10.42 -22.50
CA ILE A 21 -4.53 9.28 -22.86
C ILE A 21 -5.24 7.91 -22.70
N THR A 22 -6.45 7.87 -22.11
CA THR A 22 -7.15 6.60 -21.83
C THR A 22 -8.15 6.16 -22.90
N LEU A 23 -8.22 6.82 -24.05
CA LEU A 23 -9.30 6.60 -25.05
C LEU A 23 -8.98 5.59 -26.18
N ASN A 24 -7.86 4.90 -26.16
CA ASN A 24 -7.60 3.87 -27.17
C ASN A 24 -7.11 2.58 -26.54
N PHE A 25 -8.01 1.64 -26.32
CA PHE A 25 -7.84 0.18 -26.43
C PHE A 25 -9.03 -0.51 -25.75
N ILE A 26 -10.14 -0.60 -26.48
CA ILE A 26 -11.20 -1.56 -26.17
C ILE A 26 -10.78 -2.89 -26.82
N VAL A 27 -10.21 -3.79 -26.05
CA VAL A 27 -10.19 -5.21 -26.39
C VAL A 27 -11.18 -5.87 -25.46
N THR A 28 -12.30 -6.30 -26.01
CA THR A 28 -13.29 -7.10 -25.28
C THR A 28 -12.73 -8.50 -25.05
N PRO A 29 -12.51 -8.92 -23.81
CA PRO A 29 -12.22 -10.34 -23.55
C PRO A 29 -13.52 -11.12 -23.49
N THR A 30 -13.58 -12.24 -24.19
CA THR A 30 -14.59 -13.28 -24.02
C THR A 30 -14.46 -13.86 -22.62
N TYR A 31 -15.48 -13.68 -21.81
CA TYR A 31 -15.53 -14.15 -20.43
C TYR A 31 -15.67 -15.68 -20.37
N ALA A 32 -14.75 -16.32 -19.67
CA ALA A 32 -15.06 -17.58 -19.01
C ALA A 32 -16.01 -17.25 -17.84
N LYS A 33 -17.17 -17.91 -17.78
CA LYS A 33 -18.08 -17.81 -16.65
C LYS A 33 -17.33 -18.13 -15.36
N ASN A 34 -17.20 -17.14 -14.50
CA ASN A 34 -16.81 -17.40 -13.12
C ASN A 34 -17.87 -18.31 -12.50
N THR A 35 -17.49 -19.53 -12.20
CA THR A 35 -18.20 -20.30 -11.19
C THR A 35 -18.07 -19.53 -9.89
N GLU A 36 -19.18 -19.07 -9.36
CA GLU A 36 -19.26 -18.59 -7.97
C GLU A 36 -18.62 -19.67 -7.10
N LEU A 37 -17.47 -19.36 -6.51
CA LEU A 37 -16.95 -20.17 -5.43
C LEU A 37 -17.93 -19.98 -4.28
N GLU A 38 -18.76 -20.99 -4.06
CA GLU A 38 -19.58 -21.08 -2.85
C GLU A 38 -18.63 -20.88 -1.68
N GLY A 39 -18.85 -19.79 -0.93
CA GLY A 39 -18.05 -19.50 0.25
C GLY A 39 -18.12 -20.68 1.18
N GLU A 40 -16.99 -21.27 1.52
CA GLU A 40 -16.94 -22.28 2.57
C GLU A 40 -17.62 -21.70 3.80
N ASN A 41 -18.67 -22.38 4.27
CA ASN A 41 -19.37 -22.07 5.51
C ASN A 41 -18.37 -22.19 6.65
N TYR A 42 -17.76 -21.07 7.03
CA TYR A 42 -16.84 -21.02 8.13
C TYR A 42 -17.61 -21.15 9.43
N ALA A 43 -17.67 -22.37 9.96
CA ALA A 43 -18.16 -22.59 11.30
C ALA A 43 -17.11 -22.05 12.28
N PRO A 44 -17.47 -21.12 13.17
CA PRO A 44 -16.52 -20.52 14.09
C PRO A 44 -15.91 -21.57 15.02
N SER A 45 -14.57 -21.61 15.09
CA SER A 45 -13.91 -22.41 16.12
C SER A 45 -14.22 -21.84 17.50
N SER A 46 -14.53 -22.69 18.45
CA SER A 46 -14.99 -22.33 19.81
C SER A 46 -13.94 -21.63 20.69
N SER A 47 -12.74 -21.32 20.16
CA SER A 47 -11.60 -20.90 20.99
C SER A 47 -11.41 -19.38 21.17
N SER A 48 -12.19 -18.52 20.47
CA SER A 48 -12.00 -17.06 20.53
C SER A 48 -13.20 -16.27 21.07
N PHE A 49 -14.21 -16.95 21.63
CA PHE A 49 -15.36 -16.29 22.20
C PHE A 49 -15.19 -16.07 23.71
N GLN A 50 -14.86 -14.87 24.11
CA GLN A 50 -15.06 -14.44 25.49
C GLN A 50 -16.51 -14.00 25.65
N LYS A 51 -17.34 -14.87 26.25
CA LYS A 51 -18.68 -14.51 26.65
C LYS A 51 -18.57 -13.42 27.74
N PRO A 52 -19.21 -12.25 27.59
CA PRO A 52 -19.27 -11.28 28.66
C PRO A 52 -19.83 -11.95 29.92
N ALA A 53 -19.19 -11.74 31.06
CA ALA A 53 -19.70 -12.28 32.32
C ALA A 53 -21.10 -11.73 32.54
N ASN A 54 -22.07 -12.62 32.85
CA ASN A 54 -23.44 -12.26 33.21
C ASN A 54 -23.41 -11.42 34.52
N VAL A 55 -23.27 -10.12 34.37
CA VAL A 55 -23.45 -9.18 35.48
C VAL A 55 -24.87 -8.62 35.33
N HIS A 56 -25.81 -9.20 36.07
CA HIS A 56 -27.13 -8.61 36.29
C HIS A 56 -26.98 -7.36 37.15
N THR A 57 -26.51 -6.27 36.59
CA THR A 57 -26.64 -4.94 37.16
C THR A 57 -27.76 -4.22 36.42
N LYS A 58 -28.60 -3.52 37.15
CA LYS A 58 -29.66 -2.63 36.65
C LYS A 58 -29.06 -1.43 35.89
N ASN A 59 -28.25 -1.68 34.89
CA ASN A 59 -27.70 -0.62 34.06
C ASN A 59 -28.55 -0.55 32.79
N ASP A 60 -29.00 0.64 32.45
CA ASP A 60 -29.71 0.97 31.22
C ASP A 60 -28.75 0.95 30.03
N THR A 61 -28.09 -0.20 29.78
CA THR A 61 -27.12 -0.40 28.70
C THR A 61 -27.43 -1.68 27.95
N ASP A 62 -27.40 -1.59 26.62
CA ASP A 62 -27.37 -2.74 25.74
C ASP A 62 -25.91 -3.22 25.62
N THR A 63 -25.70 -4.53 25.62
CA THR A 63 -24.37 -5.13 25.50
C THR A 63 -24.21 -5.82 24.16
N VAL A 64 -23.01 -5.82 23.59
CA VAL A 64 -22.70 -6.38 22.28
C VAL A 64 -21.48 -7.29 22.37
N GLY A 65 -21.64 -8.55 21.99
CA GLY A 65 -20.55 -9.47 21.77
C GLY A 65 -20.25 -9.58 20.28
N TYR A 66 -18.98 -9.63 19.91
CA TYR A 66 -18.53 -9.72 18.52
C TYR A 66 -17.78 -11.01 18.27
N PHE A 67 -18.21 -11.73 17.25
CA PHE A 67 -17.50 -12.89 16.73
C PHE A 67 -16.76 -12.51 15.45
N LEU A 68 -15.45 -12.37 15.55
CA LEU A 68 -14.63 -11.78 14.50
C LEU A 68 -14.11 -12.78 13.44
N GLY A 69 -14.26 -14.08 13.69
CA GLY A 69 -13.80 -15.11 12.76
C GLY A 69 -12.30 -15.01 12.42
N GLY A 70 -11.47 -14.65 13.39
CA GLY A 70 -10.03 -14.42 13.19
C GLY A 70 -9.65 -13.01 12.76
N GLY A 71 -10.58 -12.07 12.74
CA GLY A 71 -10.32 -10.67 12.47
C GLY A 71 -9.92 -9.87 13.72
N ILE A 72 -9.49 -8.65 13.50
CA ILE A 72 -9.17 -7.64 14.52
C ILE A 72 -10.33 -6.65 14.59
N GLN A 73 -10.78 -6.33 15.81
CA GLN A 73 -11.89 -5.42 16.02
C GLN A 73 -11.54 -3.99 15.63
N ASN A 74 -12.51 -3.30 15.02
CA ASN A 74 -12.47 -1.86 14.91
C ASN A 74 -12.74 -1.22 16.27
N SER A 75 -11.85 -0.33 16.73
CA SER A 75 -11.92 0.28 18.06
C SER A 75 -13.19 1.12 18.30
N PHE A 76 -13.92 1.49 17.26
CA PHE A 76 -15.20 2.21 17.37
C PHE A 76 -16.41 1.29 17.60
N ASN A 77 -16.26 -0.01 17.43
CA ASN A 77 -17.28 -0.97 17.84
C ASN A 77 -17.19 -1.20 19.35
N LYS A 78 -18.14 -0.67 20.09
CA LYS A 78 -18.16 -0.77 21.55
C LYS A 78 -18.87 -2.02 22.02
N GLU A 79 -18.48 -2.55 23.18
CA GLU A 79 -19.12 -3.70 23.81
C GLU A 79 -20.41 -3.33 24.57
N SER A 80 -20.70 -2.04 24.74
CA SER A 80 -21.91 -1.56 25.37
C SER A 80 -22.32 -0.17 24.88
N TYR A 81 -23.63 0.05 24.80
CA TYR A 81 -24.25 1.31 24.42
C TYR A 81 -25.35 1.66 25.42
N PRO A 82 -25.60 2.96 25.69
CA PRO A 82 -26.76 3.36 26.49
C PRO A 82 -28.06 2.86 25.81
N ALA A 83 -28.93 2.20 26.55
CA ALA A 83 -30.23 1.78 26.03
C ALA A 83 -31.03 3.00 25.57
N PHE A 84 -31.80 2.85 24.50
CA PHE A 84 -32.62 3.90 23.88
C PHE A 84 -31.82 5.10 23.37
N SER A 85 -30.54 4.93 23.06
CA SER A 85 -29.67 5.98 22.50
C SER A 85 -29.81 6.12 20.96
N GLY A 86 -30.70 5.36 20.34
CA GLY A 86 -30.86 5.30 18.88
C GLY A 86 -29.95 4.27 18.23
N ASP A 87 -30.11 4.07 16.94
CA ASP A 87 -29.31 3.13 16.17
C ASP A 87 -27.82 3.49 16.21
N GLN A 88 -26.99 2.53 16.61
CA GLN A 88 -25.54 2.70 16.66
C GLN A 88 -24.89 2.12 15.42
N PRO A 89 -23.99 2.85 14.76
CA PRO A 89 -23.31 2.36 13.57
C PRO A 89 -22.37 1.20 13.91
N LEU A 90 -22.25 0.27 12.97
CA LEU A 90 -21.27 -0.82 13.01
C LEU A 90 -20.13 -0.52 12.03
N TYR A 91 -18.92 -0.63 12.53
CA TYR A 91 -17.71 -0.35 11.78
C TYR A 91 -17.04 -1.65 11.32
N THR A 92 -16.37 -1.56 10.18
CA THR A 92 -15.68 -2.69 9.55
C THR A 92 -14.48 -3.13 10.39
N PRO A 93 -14.40 -4.41 10.79
CA PRO A 93 -13.21 -4.98 11.39
C PRO A 93 -12.17 -5.28 10.31
N TYR A 94 -10.96 -5.62 10.72
CA TYR A 94 -9.87 -5.96 9.81
C TYR A 94 -9.49 -7.44 9.93
N ARG A 95 -9.19 -8.07 8.79
CA ARG A 95 -8.58 -9.39 8.72
C ARG A 95 -7.65 -9.45 7.52
N SER A 96 -6.36 -9.64 7.79
CA SER A 96 -5.33 -9.69 6.73
C SER A 96 -5.68 -10.73 5.66
N GLY A 97 -5.61 -10.31 4.38
CA GLY A 97 -5.90 -11.16 3.22
C GLY A 97 -7.37 -11.53 3.02
N PHE A 98 -8.29 -10.96 3.81
CA PHE A 98 -9.73 -11.18 3.68
C PHE A 98 -10.47 -9.86 3.50
N ARG A 99 -11.57 -9.90 2.75
CA ARG A 99 -12.48 -8.78 2.57
C ARG A 99 -13.71 -8.97 3.47
N PHE A 100 -14.09 -7.93 4.18
CA PHE A 100 -15.27 -7.92 5.03
C PHE A 100 -16.54 -7.80 4.20
N LEU A 101 -17.52 -8.69 4.45
CA LEU A 101 -18.81 -8.71 3.75
C LEU A 101 -19.96 -8.12 4.56
N GLY A 102 -19.79 -7.95 5.86
CA GLY A 102 -20.82 -7.38 6.73
C GLY A 102 -20.91 -8.05 8.09
N TRP A 103 -21.67 -7.41 8.97
CA TRP A 103 -22.07 -7.95 10.26
C TRP A 103 -23.39 -8.70 10.14
N TYR A 104 -23.52 -9.78 10.88
CA TYR A 104 -24.70 -10.64 10.92
C TYR A 104 -25.15 -10.89 12.35
N SER A 105 -26.46 -10.93 12.58
CA SER A 105 -27.05 -11.19 13.89
C SER A 105 -27.26 -12.67 14.19
N ASP A 106 -26.92 -13.56 13.27
CA ASP A 106 -27.01 -15.01 13.41
C ASP A 106 -25.71 -15.71 13.00
N ALA A 107 -25.39 -16.80 13.67
CA ALA A 107 -24.17 -17.58 13.40
C ALA A 107 -24.16 -18.23 12.01
N ALA A 108 -25.34 -18.43 11.39
CA ALA A 108 -25.47 -18.97 10.04
C ALA A 108 -25.19 -17.91 8.94
N LEU A 109 -24.95 -16.66 9.33
CA LEU A 109 -24.63 -15.54 8.43
C LEU A 109 -25.72 -15.28 7.38
N HIS A 110 -26.99 -15.38 7.75
CA HIS A 110 -28.12 -15.11 6.88
C HIS A 110 -28.75 -13.73 7.12
N LYS A 111 -28.70 -13.22 8.36
CA LYS A 111 -29.37 -11.97 8.76
C LYS A 111 -28.36 -10.85 8.90
N GLN A 112 -28.12 -10.14 7.80
CA GLN A 112 -27.22 -8.99 7.84
C GLN A 112 -27.80 -7.84 8.66
N ILE A 113 -26.95 -7.20 9.45
CA ILE A 113 -27.27 -6.02 10.26
C ILE A 113 -26.27 -4.92 9.94
N LYS A 114 -26.76 -3.66 9.87
CA LYS A 114 -25.92 -2.49 9.55
C LYS A 114 -25.73 -1.57 10.75
N THR A 115 -26.66 -1.62 11.67
CA THR A 115 -26.68 -0.82 12.90
C THR A 115 -27.13 -1.68 14.07
N ILE A 116 -26.76 -1.32 15.29
CA ILE A 116 -27.26 -1.93 16.50
C ILE A 116 -28.47 -1.10 16.96
N PRO A 117 -29.69 -1.66 16.94
CA PRO A 117 -30.84 -0.97 17.47
C PRO A 117 -30.75 -0.97 19.01
N THR A 118 -30.67 0.22 19.61
CA THR A 118 -30.62 0.37 21.08
C THR A 118 -31.99 0.73 21.66
N ASP A 119 -33.06 0.32 21.01
CA ASP A 119 -34.45 0.49 21.40
C ASP A 119 -34.94 -0.51 22.47
N ARG A 120 -34.06 -1.46 22.82
CA ARG A 120 -34.32 -2.52 23.78
C ARG A 120 -33.15 -2.60 24.77
N LYS A 121 -33.44 -3.09 25.97
CA LYS A 121 -32.41 -3.56 26.91
C LYS A 121 -32.08 -5.01 26.56
N ASP A 122 -31.19 -5.21 25.63
CA ASP A 122 -30.90 -6.53 25.08
C ASP A 122 -29.39 -6.80 25.01
N HIS A 123 -29.10 -8.05 24.72
CA HIS A 123 -27.74 -8.51 24.47
C HIS A 123 -27.63 -8.96 23.02
N TYR A 124 -26.77 -8.31 22.25
CA TYR A 124 -26.52 -8.59 20.84
C TYR A 124 -25.26 -9.43 20.68
N ILE A 125 -25.32 -10.46 19.84
CA ILE A 125 -24.13 -11.19 19.38
C ILE A 125 -24.06 -11.00 17.87
N LEU A 126 -22.94 -10.45 17.40
CA LEU A 126 -22.71 -10.13 16.01
C LEU A 126 -21.57 -10.96 15.44
N TYR A 127 -21.75 -11.42 14.22
CA TYR A 127 -20.80 -12.27 13.50
C TYR A 127 -20.28 -11.55 12.28
N ALA A 128 -18.96 -11.48 12.16
CA ALA A 128 -18.29 -10.94 10.97
C ALA A 128 -18.29 -11.99 9.86
N LYS A 129 -18.71 -11.60 8.66
CA LYS A 129 -18.59 -12.42 7.45
C LYS A 129 -17.44 -11.94 6.59
N TRP A 130 -16.65 -12.89 6.09
CA TRP A 130 -15.46 -12.63 5.28
C TRP A 130 -15.55 -13.37 3.94
N THR A 131 -14.89 -12.81 2.91
CA THR A 131 -14.63 -13.53 1.65
C THR A 131 -13.48 -14.51 1.82
N ALA A 132 -13.26 -15.35 0.80
CA ALA A 132 -12.03 -16.12 0.69
C ALA A 132 -10.81 -15.22 0.61
N LYS A 133 -9.65 -15.76 0.99
CA LYS A 133 -8.38 -15.05 0.98
C LYS A 133 -7.99 -14.60 -0.44
N ILE A 134 -7.59 -13.33 -0.59
CA ILE A 134 -7.35 -12.68 -1.89
C ILE A 134 -6.17 -13.30 -2.64
N ASN A 135 -5.15 -13.78 -1.94
CA ASN A 135 -3.94 -14.33 -2.58
C ASN A 135 -4.21 -15.50 -3.54
N ASN A 136 -5.41 -16.03 -3.58
CA ASN A 136 -5.82 -17.02 -4.58
C ASN A 136 -5.95 -16.44 -6.00
N TYR A 137 -6.01 -15.11 -6.14
CA TYR A 137 -6.14 -14.46 -7.44
C TYR A 137 -4.86 -14.43 -8.26
N TYR A 138 -3.71 -14.68 -7.64
CA TYR A 138 -2.43 -14.53 -8.30
C TYR A 138 -1.51 -15.74 -8.11
N ASN A 139 -0.81 -16.08 -9.18
CA ASN A 139 0.23 -17.10 -9.19
C ASN A 139 1.40 -16.63 -10.07
N VAL A 140 2.56 -16.38 -9.47
CA VAL A 140 3.75 -15.87 -10.18
C VAL A 140 4.22 -16.86 -11.26
N GLU A 141 4.19 -18.17 -10.98
CA GLU A 141 4.59 -19.19 -11.93
C GLU A 141 3.66 -19.22 -13.16
N TYR A 142 2.35 -19.08 -12.93
CA TYR A 142 1.39 -18.99 -14.03
C TYR A 142 1.63 -17.76 -14.88
N TYR A 143 1.86 -16.61 -14.26
CA TYR A 143 2.19 -15.37 -14.96
C TYR A 143 3.43 -15.54 -15.83
N ASN A 144 4.54 -16.01 -15.25
CA ASN A 144 5.81 -16.21 -15.95
C ASN A 144 5.69 -17.24 -17.09
N TYR A 145 4.88 -18.29 -16.90
CA TYR A 145 4.63 -19.31 -17.91
C TYR A 145 3.95 -18.73 -19.16
N HIS A 146 3.07 -17.74 -19.00
CA HIS A 146 2.30 -17.13 -20.09
C HIS A 146 3.01 -15.95 -20.76
N LYS A 147 4.15 -15.52 -20.24
CA LYS A 147 4.96 -14.46 -20.84
C LYS A 147 5.95 -15.04 -21.84
N ARG A 148 6.13 -14.29 -22.92
CA ARG A 148 7.13 -14.64 -23.94
C ARG A 148 8.42 -13.93 -23.61
N GLU A 149 9.53 -14.67 -23.66
CA GLU A 149 10.85 -14.06 -23.64
C GLU A 149 11.03 -13.17 -24.85
N SER A 150 11.62 -12.00 -24.64
CA SER A 150 12.07 -11.17 -25.74
C SER A 150 13.39 -11.74 -26.27
N ARG A 151 13.36 -12.34 -27.46
CA ARG A 151 14.56 -12.88 -28.12
C ARG A 151 15.59 -11.80 -28.48
N PHE A 152 15.19 -10.54 -28.44
CA PHE A 152 16.03 -9.42 -28.83
C PHE A 152 16.62 -8.64 -27.66
N ASP A 153 16.16 -8.89 -26.44
CA ASP A 153 16.66 -8.26 -25.22
C ASP A 153 17.48 -9.26 -24.40
N LYS A 154 18.79 -9.22 -24.60
CA LYS A 154 19.73 -10.16 -23.95
C LYS A 154 19.82 -9.97 -22.43
N ASN A 155 19.36 -8.82 -21.94
CA ASN A 155 19.39 -8.48 -20.52
C ASN A 155 18.08 -8.79 -19.81
N LEU A 156 17.07 -9.26 -20.55
CA LEU A 156 15.78 -9.65 -20.00
C LEU A 156 15.88 -11.01 -19.30
N VAL A 157 15.40 -11.03 -18.06
CA VAL A 157 15.28 -12.23 -17.23
C VAL A 157 13.81 -12.34 -16.78
N LEU A 158 13.31 -13.57 -16.69
CA LEU A 158 11.98 -13.81 -16.15
C LEU A 158 12.09 -14.04 -14.63
N LEU A 159 11.11 -13.56 -13.89
CA LEU A 159 11.09 -13.73 -12.43
C LEU A 159 11.20 -15.21 -12.01
N LYS A 160 10.55 -16.13 -12.77
CA LYS A 160 10.64 -17.59 -12.50
C LYS A 160 12.06 -18.16 -12.53
N ASP A 161 12.99 -17.48 -13.19
CA ASP A 161 14.38 -17.93 -13.35
C ASP A 161 15.29 -17.41 -12.21
N LEU A 162 14.71 -16.64 -11.28
CA LEU A 162 15.39 -16.13 -10.09
C LEU A 162 14.92 -16.87 -8.84
N ASP A 163 15.78 -16.91 -7.82
CA ASP A 163 15.37 -17.24 -6.47
C ASP A 163 14.59 -16.06 -5.89
N TYR A 164 13.29 -16.25 -5.68
CA TYR A 164 12.40 -15.23 -5.13
C TYR A 164 11.47 -15.82 -4.08
N SER A 165 10.93 -14.98 -3.23
CA SER A 165 9.93 -15.34 -2.23
C SER A 165 8.96 -14.18 -1.99
N PHE A 166 7.98 -14.41 -1.10
CA PHE A 166 7.07 -13.35 -0.66
C PHE A 166 7.23 -13.10 0.82
N TYR A 167 7.01 -11.86 1.23
CA TYR A 167 6.78 -11.53 2.62
C TYR A 167 5.33 -11.89 2.93
N ASN A 168 5.12 -13.10 3.46
CA ASN A 168 3.78 -13.69 3.62
C ASN A 168 3.04 -13.21 4.87
N GLU A 169 3.72 -12.52 5.75
CA GLU A 169 3.19 -12.02 7.02
C GLU A 169 2.25 -10.81 6.83
N ILE A 170 2.41 -10.09 5.72
CA ILE A 170 1.58 -8.92 5.36
C ILE A 170 0.82 -9.23 4.07
N ASP A 171 -0.49 -9.21 4.13
CA ASP A 171 -1.38 -9.31 2.97
C ASP A 171 -1.93 -7.92 2.58
N ILE A 172 -1.97 -7.65 1.29
CA ILE A 172 -2.41 -6.39 0.69
C ILE A 172 -3.46 -6.70 -0.40
N PRO A 173 -4.65 -6.12 -0.37
CA PRO A 173 -5.19 -5.12 0.55
C PRO A 173 -5.69 -5.74 1.86
N GLY A 174 -6.47 -5.03 2.59
CA GLY A 174 -7.00 -5.37 3.90
C GLY A 174 -6.55 -4.34 4.92
N MET A 175 -6.17 -3.18 4.40
CA MET A 175 -5.67 -2.04 5.15
C MET A 175 -6.82 -1.19 5.69
N PRO A 176 -6.61 -0.45 6.78
CA PRO A 176 -7.58 0.52 7.24
C PRO A 176 -7.93 1.52 6.14
N ASP A 177 -9.13 2.06 6.20
CA ASP A 177 -9.58 3.15 5.34
C ASP A 177 -9.89 4.36 6.21
N THR A 178 -9.30 5.51 5.87
CA THR A 178 -9.47 6.75 6.64
C THR A 178 -10.28 7.78 5.86
N ARG A 179 -11.20 8.44 6.58
CA ARG A 179 -11.92 9.63 6.10
C ARG A 179 -11.52 10.83 6.92
N GLU A 180 -11.53 12.01 6.35
CA GLU A 180 -11.16 13.24 7.08
C GLU A 180 -11.96 13.41 8.37
N GLU A 181 -13.26 13.18 8.32
CA GLU A 181 -14.13 13.24 9.47
C GLU A 181 -13.93 12.05 10.43
N ASP A 182 -13.53 10.90 9.90
CA ASP A 182 -13.44 9.66 10.67
C ASP A 182 -12.14 9.55 11.45
N VAL A 183 -11.05 10.16 10.98
CA VAL A 183 -9.75 10.14 11.70
C VAL A 183 -9.86 10.72 13.12
N LEU A 184 -10.72 11.70 13.34
CA LEU A 184 -10.93 12.30 14.66
C LEU A 184 -11.97 11.58 15.50
N LYS A 185 -12.78 10.69 14.93
CA LYS A 185 -13.91 10.03 15.59
C LYS A 185 -13.84 8.52 15.50
N LYS A 186 -13.44 8.00 14.36
CA LYS A 186 -13.48 6.57 14.03
C LYS A 186 -12.64 6.28 12.79
N TYR A 187 -12.32 5.01 12.60
CA TYR A 187 -11.79 4.50 11.36
C TYR A 187 -12.54 3.23 10.94
N ILE A 188 -12.45 2.91 9.67
CA ILE A 188 -12.98 1.68 9.10
C ILE A 188 -11.90 0.97 8.29
N PHE A 189 -11.91 -0.36 8.29
CA PHE A 189 -11.04 -1.15 7.44
C PHE A 189 -11.72 -1.39 6.10
N SER A 190 -11.02 -1.09 5.02
CA SER A 190 -11.53 -1.32 3.67
C SER A 190 -10.42 -1.75 2.72
N ALA A 191 -10.80 -2.05 1.48
CA ALA A 191 -9.89 -2.34 0.40
C ALA A 191 -9.77 -1.17 -0.60
N SER A 192 -10.30 0.00 -0.28
CA SER A 192 -10.28 1.18 -1.16
C SER A 192 -8.90 1.82 -1.27
N GLN A 193 -8.01 1.56 -0.33
CA GLN A 193 -6.65 2.06 -0.32
C GLN A 193 -5.78 1.39 -1.40
N CYS A 194 -5.00 2.20 -2.12
CA CYS A 194 -4.03 1.74 -3.11
C CYS A 194 -2.60 1.90 -2.58
N PRO A 195 -1.88 0.79 -2.34
CA PRO A 195 -0.49 0.84 -1.88
C PRO A 195 0.42 1.53 -2.90
N GLN A 196 1.34 2.37 -2.43
CA GLN A 196 2.24 3.13 -3.29
C GLN A 196 3.70 3.04 -2.86
N GLY A 197 4.00 3.28 -1.59
CA GLY A 197 5.35 3.33 -1.07
C GLY A 197 5.65 2.25 -0.06
N ILE A 198 6.88 1.78 -0.03
CA ILE A 198 7.42 0.85 0.96
C ILE A 198 8.79 1.28 1.44
N CYS A 199 8.99 1.19 2.74
CA CYS A 199 10.27 1.42 3.39
C CYS A 199 10.41 0.47 4.57
N LEU A 200 11.59 -0.12 4.74
CA LEU A 200 11.90 -0.99 5.86
C LEU A 200 12.86 -0.29 6.82
N THR A 201 12.53 -0.35 8.11
CA THR A 201 13.42 0.01 9.22
C THR A 201 13.85 -1.25 9.95
N ASP A 202 14.64 -1.13 11.00
CA ASP A 202 15.01 -2.32 11.80
C ASP A 202 13.79 -2.96 12.46
N GLU A 203 12.78 -2.17 12.82
CA GLU A 203 11.61 -2.62 13.57
C GLU A 203 10.35 -2.77 12.72
N PHE A 204 10.21 -1.97 11.66
CA PHE A 204 8.95 -1.83 10.94
C PHE A 204 9.06 -2.06 9.43
N VAL A 205 7.95 -2.47 8.86
CA VAL A 205 7.62 -2.27 7.45
C VAL A 205 6.62 -1.12 7.37
N LEU A 206 7.01 -0.05 6.68
CA LEU A 206 6.19 1.14 6.47
C LEU A 206 5.60 1.10 5.05
N ILE A 207 4.30 1.23 4.93
CA ILE A 207 3.59 1.24 3.65
C ILE A 207 2.73 2.48 3.57
N THR A 208 2.86 3.23 2.47
CA THR A 208 1.96 4.32 2.14
C THR A 208 0.92 3.89 1.14
N SER A 209 -0.26 4.49 1.24
CA SER A 209 -1.35 4.29 0.29
C SER A 209 -2.19 5.56 0.14
N TYR A 210 -2.91 5.66 -0.95
CA TYR A 210 -3.94 6.68 -1.14
C TYR A 210 -5.31 6.02 -1.28
N SER A 211 -6.35 6.74 -0.89
CA SER A 211 -7.72 6.27 -1.11
C SER A 211 -8.18 6.55 -2.54
N THR A 212 -8.97 5.64 -3.09
CA THR A 212 -9.68 5.85 -4.36
C THR A 212 -11.03 6.54 -4.17
N GLU A 213 -11.45 6.73 -2.94
CA GLU A 213 -12.67 7.45 -2.58
C GLU A 213 -12.34 8.90 -2.26
N ASP A 214 -13.24 9.81 -2.68
CA ASP A 214 -13.17 11.20 -2.27
C ASP A 214 -13.38 11.33 -0.75
N ASP A 215 -12.85 12.35 -0.12
CA ASP A 215 -12.93 12.62 1.32
C ASP A 215 -12.18 11.63 2.22
N CYS A 216 -11.35 10.78 1.67
CA CYS A 216 -10.49 9.88 2.44
C CYS A 216 -9.05 10.37 2.48
N MET A 217 -8.43 10.30 3.65
CA MET A 217 -7.01 10.58 3.80
C MET A 217 -6.16 9.49 3.17
N GLY A 218 -4.98 9.85 2.72
CA GLY A 218 -3.91 8.90 2.51
C GLY A 218 -3.42 8.31 3.84
N GLU A 219 -2.72 7.21 3.77
CA GLU A 219 -2.28 6.46 4.94
C GLU A 219 -0.79 6.18 4.92
N LEU A 220 -0.16 6.27 6.08
CA LEU A 220 1.11 5.65 6.38
C LEU A 220 0.83 4.54 7.40
N MET A 221 0.95 3.29 6.98
CA MET A 221 0.70 2.13 7.82
C MET A 221 1.99 1.55 8.34
N VAL A 222 1.98 1.17 9.60
CA VAL A 222 3.12 0.61 10.33
C VAL A 222 2.82 -0.85 10.66
N PHE A 223 3.69 -1.75 10.21
CA PHE A 223 3.65 -3.16 10.53
C PHE A 223 4.93 -3.56 11.27
N ASP A 224 4.80 -4.45 12.24
CA ASP A 224 5.97 -5.09 12.86
C ASP A 224 6.74 -5.88 11.80
N ARG A 225 8.05 -5.65 11.71
CA ARG A 225 8.86 -6.25 10.66
C ARG A 225 9.04 -7.77 10.81
N GLU A 226 9.11 -8.24 12.03
CA GLU A 226 9.36 -9.66 12.31
C GLU A 226 8.08 -10.49 12.15
N THR A 227 6.97 -9.99 12.68
CA THR A 227 5.71 -10.73 12.75
C THR A 227 4.74 -10.38 11.63
N GLY A 228 4.90 -9.22 10.98
CA GLY A 228 3.94 -8.67 10.03
C GLY A 228 2.65 -8.16 10.68
N GLU A 229 2.58 -8.09 12.01
CA GLU A 229 1.41 -7.56 12.71
C GLU A 229 1.20 -6.09 12.40
N TYR A 230 -0.04 -5.74 12.12
CA TYR A 230 -0.45 -4.34 11.99
C TYR A 230 -0.32 -3.61 13.33
N MET A 231 0.35 -2.47 13.34
CA MET A 231 0.59 -1.68 14.53
C MET A 231 -0.29 -0.44 14.60
N VAL A 232 -0.16 0.47 13.64
CA VAL A 232 -0.89 1.75 13.63
C VAL A 232 -0.99 2.29 12.22
N THR A 233 -2.01 3.10 11.96
CA THR A 233 -2.13 3.92 10.75
C THR A 233 -2.02 5.40 11.11
N LEU A 234 -1.17 6.12 10.38
CA LEU A 234 -1.08 7.56 10.42
C LEU A 234 -1.87 8.13 9.24
N GLY A 235 -2.90 8.92 9.52
CA GLY A 235 -3.67 9.63 8.51
C GLY A 235 -2.86 10.80 7.96
N MET A 236 -2.71 10.81 6.63
CA MET A 236 -1.97 11.80 5.86
C MET A 236 -2.95 12.67 5.05
N ASP A 237 -2.42 13.65 4.32
CA ASP A 237 -3.23 14.53 3.48
C ASP A 237 -4.04 13.75 2.43
N GLU A 238 -5.32 14.06 2.30
CA GLU A 238 -6.23 13.50 1.32
C GLU A 238 -5.88 13.85 -0.13
N ASN A 239 -5.19 14.97 -0.32
CA ASN A 239 -4.76 15.43 -1.64
C ASN A 239 -3.36 14.94 -2.03
N SER A 240 -2.84 13.91 -1.37
CA SER A 240 -1.54 13.33 -1.68
C SER A 240 -1.69 11.91 -2.24
N HIS A 241 -0.91 11.61 -3.26
CA HIS A 241 -0.79 10.25 -3.80
C HIS A 241 0.10 9.36 -2.95
N LEU A 242 0.90 9.96 -2.06
CA LEU A 242 1.87 9.28 -1.19
C LEU A 242 2.75 8.27 -1.95
N GLY A 243 3.24 8.69 -3.12
CA GLY A 243 3.87 7.82 -4.11
C GLY A 243 5.18 7.15 -3.70
N GLY A 244 5.78 7.57 -2.59
CA GLY A 244 7.00 6.97 -2.07
C GLY A 244 7.28 7.37 -0.63
N ILE A 245 8.08 6.55 0.04
CA ILE A 245 8.48 6.71 1.44
C ILE A 245 9.95 6.30 1.62
N ALA A 246 10.69 7.03 2.43
CA ALA A 246 12.09 6.75 2.75
C ALA A 246 12.40 7.02 4.21
N PHE A 247 13.39 6.31 4.75
CA PHE A 247 13.88 6.48 6.12
C PHE A 247 15.34 6.89 6.12
N ASP A 248 15.70 7.99 6.78
CA ASP A 248 17.05 8.54 6.80
C ASP A 248 17.83 8.20 8.07
N GLY A 249 17.25 7.39 8.95
CA GLY A 249 17.81 7.05 10.27
C GLY A 249 17.17 7.82 11.43
N ASP A 250 16.66 9.03 11.17
CA ASP A 250 16.02 9.89 12.18
C ASP A 250 14.58 10.25 11.81
N ASN A 251 14.31 10.39 10.52
CA ASN A 251 13.03 10.83 10.00
C ASN A 251 12.57 9.96 8.84
N VAL A 252 11.26 9.92 8.67
CA VAL A 252 10.59 9.32 7.52
C VAL A 252 10.10 10.43 6.59
N TRP A 253 10.36 10.25 5.30
CA TRP A 253 10.04 11.20 4.23
C TRP A 253 9.01 10.59 3.29
N VAL A 254 7.93 11.31 3.02
CA VAL A 254 6.82 10.86 2.18
C VAL A 254 6.60 11.83 1.03
N CYS A 255 6.44 11.31 -0.18
CA CYS A 255 6.19 12.11 -1.37
C CYS A 255 4.78 12.72 -1.35
N ASN A 256 4.69 14.01 -1.66
CA ASN A 256 3.44 14.69 -1.97
C ASN A 256 3.56 15.35 -3.35
N SER A 257 3.15 14.62 -4.40
CA SER A 257 3.30 15.02 -5.79
C SER A 257 2.37 16.18 -6.19
N TYR A 258 1.23 16.31 -5.52
CA TYR A 258 0.28 17.38 -5.83
C TYR A 258 0.75 18.76 -5.34
N GLU A 259 1.46 18.80 -4.22
CA GLU A 259 2.00 20.04 -3.65
C GLU A 259 3.48 20.28 -4.04
N ASN A 260 4.10 19.39 -4.82
CA ASN A 260 5.54 19.44 -5.16
C ASN A 260 6.44 19.56 -3.93
N CYS A 261 6.15 18.80 -2.90
CA CYS A 261 6.92 18.74 -1.68
C CYS A 261 7.11 17.30 -1.22
N VAL A 262 8.01 17.11 -0.29
CA VAL A 262 8.08 15.91 0.55
C VAL A 262 7.77 16.26 1.98
N GLU A 263 7.09 15.36 2.66
CA GLU A 263 6.65 15.53 4.04
C GLU A 263 7.57 14.73 4.96
N ARG A 264 8.06 15.37 6.02
CA ARG A 264 8.90 14.75 7.03
C ARG A 264 8.09 14.43 8.27
N ILE A 265 8.22 13.19 8.76
CA ILE A 265 7.68 12.75 10.04
C ILE A 265 8.83 12.21 10.87
N SER A 266 8.91 12.60 12.16
CA SER A 266 9.86 12.03 13.09
C SER A 266 9.65 10.52 13.25
N TYR A 267 10.72 9.73 13.17
CA TYR A 267 10.64 8.29 13.42
C TYR A 267 10.25 7.98 14.87
N ASP A 268 10.71 8.78 15.83
CA ASP A 268 10.32 8.66 17.24
C ASP A 268 8.79 8.80 17.42
N PHE A 269 8.15 9.68 16.65
CA PHE A 269 6.69 9.82 16.68
C PHE A 269 6.00 8.57 16.10
N ILE A 270 6.50 8.02 15.01
CA ILE A 270 5.96 6.77 14.42
C ILE A 270 6.06 5.62 15.42
N GLU A 271 7.23 5.46 16.04
CA GLU A 271 7.50 4.44 17.05
C GLU A 271 6.59 4.59 18.26
N LEU A 272 6.45 5.82 18.77
CA LEU A 272 5.57 6.14 19.88
C LEU A 272 4.11 5.77 19.56
N MET A 273 3.60 6.14 18.37
CA MET A 273 2.24 5.81 17.97
C MET A 273 2.04 4.31 17.77
N ALA A 274 3.01 3.62 17.18
CA ALA A 274 2.95 2.17 17.00
C ALA A 274 2.75 1.41 18.32
N TYR A 275 3.44 1.83 19.38
CA TYR A 275 3.38 1.14 20.66
C TYR A 275 2.30 1.66 21.61
N GLN A 276 1.93 2.93 21.54
CA GLN A 276 0.91 3.52 22.42
C GLN A 276 -0.51 3.48 21.82
N ASN A 277 -0.62 3.48 20.50
CA ASN A 277 -1.89 3.52 19.79
C ASN A 277 -2.07 2.29 18.87
N THR A 278 -1.57 1.14 19.30
CA THR A 278 -1.64 -0.11 18.51
C THR A 278 -3.08 -0.42 18.12
N GLY A 279 -3.30 -0.62 16.84
CA GLY A 279 -4.62 -0.92 16.26
C GLY A 279 -5.46 0.32 15.93
N ASP A 280 -4.96 1.52 16.21
CA ASP A 280 -5.67 2.79 15.96
C ASP A 280 -5.26 3.48 14.65
N VAL A 281 -6.05 4.49 14.29
CA VAL A 281 -5.73 5.49 13.28
C VAL A 281 -5.50 6.84 13.97
N VAL A 282 -4.36 7.44 13.70
CA VAL A 282 -3.94 8.72 14.29
C VAL A 282 -3.83 9.76 13.20
N ASP A 283 -4.45 10.92 13.37
CA ASP A 283 -4.28 12.05 12.45
C ASP A 283 -2.87 12.62 12.59
N ALA A 284 -2.04 12.44 11.55
CA ALA A 284 -0.66 12.91 11.54
C ALA A 284 -0.46 14.20 10.71
N ARG A 285 -1.53 14.81 10.20
CA ARG A 285 -1.42 16.00 9.33
C ARG A 285 -0.77 17.19 10.02
N ASP A 286 -0.95 17.34 11.32
CA ASP A 286 -0.39 18.45 12.09
C ASP A 286 1.06 18.22 12.59
N VAL A 287 1.58 17.00 12.40
CA VAL A 287 2.95 16.66 12.85
C VAL A 287 3.93 16.48 11.69
N VAL A 288 3.51 16.72 10.46
CA VAL A 288 4.37 16.70 9.29
C VAL A 288 4.93 18.07 8.96
N ASP A 289 6.20 18.10 8.56
CA ASP A 289 6.85 19.30 8.01
C ASP A 289 6.95 19.16 6.48
N GLU A 290 6.58 20.19 5.75
CA GLU A 290 6.63 20.22 4.28
C GLU A 290 7.95 20.84 3.78
N PHE A 291 8.59 20.12 2.87
CA PHE A 291 9.84 20.55 2.22
C PHE A 291 9.64 20.66 0.70
N PRO A 292 9.63 21.87 0.14
CA PRO A 292 9.53 22.05 -1.30
C PRO A 292 10.69 21.41 -2.05
N VAL A 293 10.40 20.78 -3.19
CA VAL A 293 11.39 20.18 -4.08
C VAL A 293 11.26 20.69 -5.51
N LYS A 294 12.31 20.56 -6.32
CA LYS A 294 12.38 21.14 -7.67
C LYS A 294 11.71 20.28 -8.74
N ASN A 295 11.61 18.98 -8.50
CA ASN A 295 10.95 18.04 -9.41
C ASN A 295 9.74 17.41 -8.71
N THR A 296 8.74 17.02 -9.50
CA THR A 296 7.55 16.35 -8.95
C THR A 296 7.95 15.07 -8.23
N PRO A 297 7.72 14.94 -6.93
CA PRO A 297 8.13 13.78 -6.16
C PRO A 297 7.15 12.63 -6.34
N SER A 298 7.51 11.68 -7.19
CA SER A 298 6.70 10.48 -7.44
C SER A 298 7.16 9.27 -6.65
N CYS A 299 8.47 9.15 -6.43
CA CYS A 299 9.06 8.17 -5.52
C CYS A 299 10.37 8.70 -4.92
N ILE A 300 10.82 8.07 -3.84
CA ILE A 300 11.93 8.57 -3.02
C ILE A 300 12.69 7.41 -2.39
N THR A 301 14.00 7.61 -2.19
CA THR A 301 14.84 6.73 -1.38
C THR A 301 15.92 7.52 -0.64
N TRP A 302 16.47 6.94 0.42
CA TRP A 302 17.62 7.47 1.15
C TRP A 302 18.85 6.62 0.86
N TYR A 303 19.91 7.27 0.38
CA TYR A 303 21.17 6.61 0.14
C TYR A 303 22.34 7.58 0.19
N GLY A 304 23.45 7.19 0.81
CA GLY A 304 24.67 7.98 0.83
C GLY A 304 24.51 9.38 1.44
N GLY A 305 23.68 9.52 2.47
CA GLY A 305 23.42 10.80 3.14
C GLY A 305 22.54 11.77 2.34
N ARG A 306 21.78 11.27 1.37
CA ARG A 306 20.95 12.08 0.47
C ARG A 306 19.57 11.45 0.26
N LEU A 307 18.58 12.32 0.01
CA LEU A 307 17.28 11.92 -0.53
C LEU A 307 17.34 11.94 -2.05
N TRP A 308 16.99 10.84 -2.67
CA TRP A 308 16.88 10.70 -4.12
C TRP A 308 15.41 10.68 -4.50
N ILE A 309 14.98 11.70 -5.23
CA ILE A 309 13.57 11.91 -5.58
C ILE A 309 13.42 11.80 -7.07
N ALA A 310 12.62 10.84 -7.54
CA ALA A 310 12.36 10.59 -8.94
C ALA A 310 10.96 11.04 -9.34
N THR A 311 10.84 11.50 -10.57
CA THR A 311 9.59 11.93 -11.19
C THR A 311 9.07 10.85 -12.14
N HIS A 312 7.81 10.50 -12.03
CA HIS A 312 7.13 9.61 -12.97
C HIS A 312 6.73 10.35 -14.25
N THR A 313 7.00 9.75 -15.41
CA THR A 313 6.56 10.23 -16.73
C THR A 313 6.11 9.03 -17.56
N LEU A 314 5.26 9.25 -18.56
CA LEU A 314 4.74 8.18 -19.41
C LEU A 314 5.43 8.05 -20.76
N LEU A 315 5.81 9.15 -21.39
CA LEU A 315 6.20 9.18 -22.82
C LEU A 315 7.68 9.55 -23.05
N VAL A 316 8.27 10.27 -22.12
CA VAL A 316 9.63 10.79 -22.26
C VAL A 316 10.49 10.34 -21.08
N ASN A 317 11.81 10.35 -21.27
CA ASN A 317 12.71 10.17 -20.13
C ASN A 317 12.41 11.21 -19.05
N SER A 318 12.57 10.83 -17.83
CA SER A 318 12.34 11.66 -16.67
C SER A 318 13.64 12.02 -15.97
N ARG A 319 13.52 12.51 -14.76
CA ARG A 319 14.64 12.96 -13.94
C ARG A 319 14.53 12.44 -12.51
N MET A 320 15.70 12.27 -11.91
CA MET A 320 15.88 11.99 -10.50
C MET A 320 16.85 13.01 -9.92
N VAL A 321 16.46 13.65 -8.83
CA VAL A 321 17.28 14.70 -8.20
C VAL A 321 17.71 14.22 -6.82
N ALA A 322 19.00 14.38 -6.53
CA ALA A 322 19.55 14.13 -5.20
C ALA A 322 19.54 15.42 -4.38
N TYR A 323 19.02 15.32 -3.16
CA TYR A 323 18.95 16.42 -2.20
C TYR A 323 19.70 16.07 -0.93
N TYR A 324 20.28 17.07 -0.28
CA TYR A 324 20.68 16.93 1.10
C TYR A 324 19.88 17.87 2.00
N LEU A 325 19.70 17.48 3.26
CA LEU A 325 19.08 18.33 4.26
C LEU A 325 20.15 19.26 4.87
N ASP A 326 20.01 20.55 4.58
CA ASP A 326 20.81 21.56 5.30
C ASP A 326 20.24 21.78 6.70
N LYS A 327 20.91 21.19 7.71
CA LYS A 327 20.47 21.27 9.10
C LYS A 327 20.50 22.69 9.69
N LYS A 328 21.23 23.63 9.08
CA LYS A 328 21.27 25.03 9.54
C LYS A 328 20.03 25.80 9.13
N THR A 329 19.57 25.57 7.92
CA THR A 329 18.42 26.27 7.34
C THR A 329 17.13 25.44 7.37
N ASP A 330 17.24 24.17 7.75
CA ASP A 330 16.18 23.17 7.67
C ASP A 330 15.48 23.16 6.31
N LYS A 331 16.29 23.03 5.24
CA LYS A 331 15.85 23.01 3.84
C LYS A 331 16.51 21.89 3.06
N LEU A 332 15.79 21.35 2.11
CA LEU A 332 16.35 20.43 1.12
C LEU A 332 17.03 21.21 -0.01
N ILE A 333 18.31 20.92 -0.22
CA ILE A 333 19.15 21.55 -1.24
C ILE A 333 19.42 20.53 -2.35
N ALA A 334 19.04 20.85 -3.57
CA ALA A 334 19.33 20.02 -4.73
C ALA A 334 20.84 20.03 -5.05
N LEU A 335 21.45 18.84 -5.17
CA LEU A 335 22.86 18.67 -5.47
C LEU A 335 23.09 18.31 -6.93
N SER A 336 22.35 17.35 -7.45
CA SER A 336 22.57 16.80 -8.78
C SER A 336 21.26 16.29 -9.37
N ASP A 337 21.21 16.26 -10.69
CA ASP A 337 20.07 15.90 -11.50
C ASP A 337 20.50 14.80 -12.49
N TYR A 338 19.77 13.70 -12.52
CA TYR A 338 20.07 12.55 -13.33
C TYR A 338 18.91 12.20 -14.24
N LYS A 339 19.23 11.87 -15.48
CA LYS A 339 18.28 11.35 -16.44
C LYS A 339 17.91 9.90 -16.07
N ILE A 340 16.62 9.60 -16.02
CA ILE A 340 16.09 8.27 -15.78
C ILE A 340 15.07 7.89 -16.88
N PRO A 341 14.74 6.59 -17.03
CA PRO A 341 13.71 6.20 -17.98
C PRO A 341 12.32 6.67 -17.56
N GLN A 342 11.38 6.56 -18.47
CA GLN A 342 9.94 6.76 -18.19
C GLN A 342 9.37 5.65 -17.33
N LYS A 343 8.16 5.89 -16.76
CA LYS A 343 7.34 4.90 -16.02
C LYS A 343 7.95 4.43 -14.70
N VAL A 344 8.88 5.19 -14.14
CA VAL A 344 9.49 4.87 -12.85
C VAL A 344 8.48 5.10 -11.73
N GLN A 345 8.24 4.07 -10.93
CA GLN A 345 7.36 4.06 -9.76
C GLN A 345 8.14 3.89 -8.45
N GLY A 346 9.38 3.48 -8.52
CA GLY A 346 10.23 3.29 -7.35
C GLY A 346 11.70 3.34 -7.70
N VAL A 347 12.52 3.75 -6.73
CA VAL A 347 13.97 3.80 -6.80
C VAL A 347 14.57 3.36 -5.48
N THR A 348 15.62 2.56 -5.53
CA THR A 348 16.43 2.22 -4.35
C THR A 348 17.87 1.91 -4.74
N PHE A 349 18.73 1.86 -3.74
CA PHE A 349 20.15 1.52 -3.88
C PHE A 349 20.51 0.37 -2.95
N ASP A 350 21.46 -0.44 -3.33
CA ASP A 350 22.14 -1.33 -2.37
C ASP A 350 23.38 -0.67 -1.78
N ASP A 351 24.03 -1.33 -0.84
CA ASP A 351 25.22 -0.81 -0.16
C ASP A 351 26.44 -0.64 -1.09
N SER A 352 26.43 -1.31 -2.23
CA SER A 352 27.49 -1.21 -3.26
C SER A 352 27.24 -0.07 -4.26
N GLY A 353 26.09 0.64 -4.16
CA GLY A 353 25.72 1.73 -5.05
C GLY A 353 25.05 1.28 -6.34
N ASN A 354 24.68 0.02 -6.48
CA ASN A 354 23.80 -0.42 -7.54
C ASN A 354 22.43 0.23 -7.40
N VAL A 355 21.82 0.59 -8.53
CA VAL A 355 20.51 1.25 -8.58
C VAL A 355 19.46 0.30 -9.11
N TYR A 356 18.33 0.27 -8.45
CA TYR A 356 17.18 -0.53 -8.82
C TYR A 356 15.98 0.38 -9.06
N LEU A 357 15.36 0.26 -10.23
CA LEU A 357 14.15 1.01 -10.58
C LEU A 357 12.99 0.04 -10.82
N SER A 358 11.85 0.32 -10.18
CA SER A 358 10.58 -0.28 -10.52
C SER A 358 9.93 0.57 -11.60
N THR A 359 9.56 -0.06 -12.74
CA THR A 359 8.86 0.61 -13.84
C THR A 359 7.56 -0.09 -14.13
N SER A 360 6.47 0.66 -14.19
CA SER A 360 5.12 0.11 -14.34
C SER A 360 4.19 1.07 -15.07
N TYR A 361 3.31 0.49 -15.87
CA TYR A 361 2.19 1.19 -16.49
C TYR A 361 1.11 0.21 -16.95
N GLY A 362 -0.11 0.43 -16.50
CA GLY A 362 -1.28 -0.35 -16.92
C GLY A 362 -1.52 -1.62 -16.08
N ARG A 363 -2.77 -2.07 -16.09
CA ARG A 363 -3.27 -3.14 -15.20
C ARG A 363 -2.83 -4.53 -15.59
N ASN A 364 -2.61 -4.76 -16.90
CA ASN A 364 -2.37 -6.09 -17.49
C ASN A 364 -1.07 -6.17 -18.28
N GLN A 365 -0.27 -5.11 -18.25
CA GLN A 365 1.06 -5.09 -18.86
C GLN A 365 2.11 -5.43 -17.83
N SER A 366 3.14 -6.16 -18.24
CA SER A 366 4.26 -6.45 -17.37
C SER A 366 4.87 -5.18 -16.79
N SER A 367 5.21 -5.23 -15.52
CA SER A 367 6.14 -4.28 -14.92
C SER A 367 7.57 -4.83 -14.99
N TYR A 368 8.55 -3.97 -14.80
CA TYR A 368 9.95 -4.36 -14.95
C TYR A 368 10.79 -3.78 -13.81
N LEU A 369 11.69 -4.61 -13.31
CA LEU A 369 12.78 -4.18 -12.44
C LEU A 369 14.01 -3.91 -13.31
N TYR A 370 14.54 -2.69 -13.26
CA TYR A 370 15.77 -2.31 -13.95
C TYR A 370 16.91 -2.23 -12.96
N CYS A 371 18.01 -2.89 -13.28
CA CYS A 371 19.23 -2.90 -12.45
C CYS A 371 20.37 -2.19 -13.17
N TYR A 372 21.05 -1.28 -12.47
CA TYR A 372 22.20 -0.53 -12.98
C TYR A 372 23.37 -0.61 -12.00
N ASP A 373 24.59 -0.62 -12.53
CA ASP A 373 25.82 -0.71 -11.70
C ASP A 373 26.08 0.55 -10.86
N SER A 374 25.55 1.69 -11.30
CA SER A 374 25.70 2.97 -10.62
C SER A 374 24.68 3.99 -11.12
N VAL A 375 24.55 5.11 -10.42
CA VAL A 375 23.74 6.23 -10.89
C VAL A 375 24.30 6.84 -12.18
N THR A 376 25.60 6.80 -12.37
CA THR A 376 26.26 7.26 -13.62
C THR A 376 25.89 6.34 -14.79
N ALA A 377 25.89 5.03 -14.60
CA ALA A 377 25.46 4.07 -15.63
C ALA A 377 24.00 4.29 -16.00
N LEU A 378 23.13 4.49 -15.00
CA LEU A 378 21.72 4.83 -15.20
C LEU A 378 21.57 6.13 -16.03
N ALA A 379 22.21 7.21 -15.61
CA ALA A 379 22.08 8.51 -16.27
C ALA A 379 22.62 8.53 -17.70
N THR A 380 23.68 7.77 -17.96
CA THR A 380 24.32 7.67 -19.29
C THR A 380 23.46 6.87 -20.27
N ARG A 381 22.86 5.76 -19.81
CA ARG A 381 22.05 4.87 -20.65
C ARG A 381 20.76 4.44 -19.93
N PRO A 382 19.78 5.33 -19.73
CA PRO A 382 18.60 5.05 -18.93
C PRO A 382 17.77 3.85 -19.43
N LYS A 383 17.77 3.60 -20.74
CA LYS A 383 16.99 2.51 -21.35
C LYS A 383 17.78 1.19 -21.50
N HIS A 384 19.00 1.15 -21.01
CA HIS A 384 19.89 -0.02 -21.14
C HIS A 384 20.40 -0.47 -19.77
N PRO A 385 19.53 -1.02 -18.90
CA PRO A 385 19.98 -1.60 -17.64
C PRO A 385 20.89 -2.81 -17.92
N ARG A 386 21.76 -3.13 -16.96
CA ARG A 386 22.57 -4.35 -17.04
C ARG A 386 21.72 -5.62 -16.95
N LYS A 387 20.62 -5.56 -16.18
CA LYS A 387 19.62 -6.61 -16.05
C LYS A 387 18.23 -5.99 -15.98
N LYS A 388 17.28 -6.65 -16.61
CA LYS A 388 15.88 -6.28 -16.62
C LYS A 388 15.05 -7.51 -16.26
N VAL A 389 14.30 -7.43 -15.17
CA VAL A 389 13.45 -8.53 -14.70
C VAL A 389 12.00 -8.23 -15.07
N GLU A 390 11.36 -9.14 -15.80
CA GLU A 390 9.92 -9.07 -16.08
C GLU A 390 9.15 -9.51 -14.84
N MET A 391 8.23 -8.66 -14.39
CA MET A 391 7.41 -8.88 -13.20
C MET A 391 5.91 -8.77 -13.55
N PRO A 392 5.03 -9.23 -12.64
CA PRO A 392 3.60 -8.96 -12.73
C PRO A 392 3.29 -7.47 -12.88
N PRO A 393 2.12 -7.10 -13.42
CA PRO A 393 1.70 -5.71 -13.53
C PRO A 393 1.64 -4.97 -12.21
N ALA A 394 1.73 -3.65 -12.29
CA ALA A 394 1.47 -2.71 -11.21
C ALA A 394 2.47 -2.77 -10.05
N SER A 395 3.76 -2.99 -10.34
CA SER A 395 4.81 -2.75 -9.34
C SER A 395 4.91 -1.26 -9.01
N GLU A 396 5.09 -0.96 -7.74
CA GLU A 396 5.24 0.37 -7.20
C GLU A 396 6.63 0.55 -6.59
N GLU A 397 6.76 1.18 -5.44
CA GLU A 397 8.05 1.40 -4.81
C GLU A 397 8.71 0.11 -4.34
N LEU A 398 10.01 0.19 -4.15
CA LEU A 398 10.88 -0.89 -3.70
C LEU A 398 11.92 -0.36 -2.72
N ASP A 399 12.42 -1.24 -1.87
CA ASP A 399 13.44 -0.90 -0.88
C ASP A 399 14.41 -2.07 -0.69
N VAL A 400 15.67 -1.77 -0.40
CA VAL A 400 16.70 -2.78 -0.07
C VAL A 400 16.94 -2.80 1.43
N SER A 401 16.83 -3.96 2.01
CA SER A 401 17.18 -4.20 3.41
C SER A 401 17.79 -5.59 3.56
N ASP A 402 18.88 -5.71 4.32
CA ASP A 402 19.57 -6.97 4.57
C ASP A 402 19.86 -7.81 3.30
N ASN A 403 20.44 -7.16 2.30
CA ASN A 403 20.76 -7.75 0.99
C ASN A 403 19.57 -8.40 0.27
N THR A 404 18.38 -7.90 0.56
CA THR A 404 17.12 -8.31 -0.08
C THR A 404 16.40 -7.11 -0.62
N LEU A 405 15.90 -7.21 -1.84
CA LEU A 405 15.04 -6.24 -2.47
C LEU A 405 13.58 -6.60 -2.18
N TYR A 406 12.84 -5.65 -1.64
CA TYR A 406 11.40 -5.75 -1.36
C TYR A 406 10.65 -4.87 -2.36
N ILE A 407 9.65 -5.43 -3.05
CA ILE A 407 8.89 -4.75 -4.09
C ILE A 407 7.41 -4.81 -3.76
N LEU A 408 6.78 -3.63 -3.72
CA LEU A 408 5.37 -3.46 -3.48
C LEU A 408 4.60 -3.47 -4.80
N PHE A 409 3.37 -4.00 -4.76
CA PHE A 409 2.42 -4.00 -5.88
C PHE A 409 1.10 -3.38 -5.44
N GLU A 410 0.45 -2.62 -6.33
CA GLU A 410 -0.86 -2.04 -6.05
C GLU A 410 -2.03 -2.83 -6.64
N SER A 411 -1.74 -3.90 -7.39
CA SER A 411 -2.72 -4.60 -8.23
C SER A 411 -3.82 -5.34 -7.47
N ALA A 412 -3.61 -5.65 -6.18
CA ALA A 412 -4.63 -6.23 -5.34
C ALA A 412 -5.53 -5.19 -4.64
N GLY A 413 -5.30 -3.89 -4.84
CA GLY A 413 -6.23 -2.86 -4.43
C GLY A 413 -7.58 -3.01 -5.14
N GLU A 414 -8.67 -2.67 -4.47
CA GLU A 414 -10.04 -2.92 -4.94
C GLU A 414 -10.29 -2.35 -6.35
N LYS A 415 -9.78 -1.17 -6.62
CA LYS A 415 -9.88 -0.53 -7.93
C LYS A 415 -9.31 -1.39 -9.07
N TYR A 416 -8.32 -2.23 -8.79
CA TYR A 416 -7.66 -3.08 -9.78
C TYR A 416 -8.27 -4.48 -9.84
N TYR A 417 -8.43 -5.17 -8.72
CA TYR A 417 -8.92 -6.55 -8.77
C TYR A 417 -10.44 -6.65 -8.90
N GLU A 418 -11.21 -5.66 -8.41
CA GLU A 418 -12.67 -5.57 -8.59
C GLU A 418 -13.07 -4.70 -9.78
N GLY A 419 -12.19 -3.80 -10.23
CA GLY A 419 -12.47 -2.86 -11.30
C GLY A 419 -13.50 -1.79 -10.92
N THR A 420 -13.51 -1.35 -9.65
CA THR A 420 -14.50 -0.41 -9.10
C THR A 420 -14.47 0.97 -9.74
N ASP A 421 -13.37 1.35 -10.39
CA ASP A 421 -13.24 2.60 -11.14
C ASP A 421 -13.74 2.51 -12.60
N GLY A 422 -14.34 1.40 -13.00
CA GLY A 422 -14.90 1.19 -14.34
C GLY A 422 -13.88 0.92 -15.44
N LYS A 423 -12.58 0.77 -15.11
CA LYS A 423 -11.51 0.54 -16.09
C LYS A 423 -11.15 -0.95 -16.29
N GLY A 424 -11.98 -1.84 -15.74
CA GLY A 424 -11.78 -3.29 -15.83
C GLY A 424 -10.88 -3.84 -14.73
N LYS A 425 -10.81 -5.16 -14.66
CA LYS A 425 -10.07 -5.88 -13.62
C LYS A 425 -8.63 -6.13 -14.03
N SER A 426 -7.72 -6.13 -13.05
CA SER A 426 -6.39 -6.71 -13.23
C SER A 426 -6.51 -8.23 -13.38
N LEU A 427 -5.81 -8.81 -14.35
CA LEU A 427 -5.79 -10.26 -14.56
C LEU A 427 -4.84 -10.99 -13.61
N PHE A 428 -3.88 -10.26 -13.03
CA PHE A 428 -2.81 -10.82 -12.21
C PHE A 428 -2.59 -9.98 -10.95
N PRO A 429 -3.61 -9.82 -10.07
CA PRO A 429 -3.44 -9.08 -8.83
C PRO A 429 -2.49 -9.82 -7.89
N LEU A 430 -1.56 -9.08 -7.28
CA LEU A 430 -0.60 -9.59 -6.32
C LEU A 430 -0.79 -8.91 -4.97
N ASP A 431 -1.14 -9.70 -3.97
CA ASP A 431 -1.45 -9.25 -2.60
C ASP A 431 -0.31 -9.40 -1.59
N LYS A 432 0.90 -9.64 -2.09
CA LYS A 432 2.11 -9.87 -1.30
C LYS A 432 3.24 -8.94 -1.72
N ILE A 433 4.15 -8.68 -0.79
CA ILE A 433 5.42 -8.02 -1.07
C ILE A 433 6.39 -9.05 -1.65
N LEU A 434 6.92 -8.77 -2.84
CA LEU A 434 7.89 -9.63 -3.49
C LEU A 434 9.29 -9.40 -2.90
N LYS A 435 10.01 -10.47 -2.64
CA LYS A 435 11.40 -10.46 -2.13
C LYS A 435 12.33 -11.11 -3.14
N ILE A 436 13.40 -10.40 -3.50
CA ILE A 436 14.46 -10.93 -4.37
C ILE A 436 15.81 -10.69 -3.68
N PRO A 437 16.60 -11.74 -3.40
CA PRO A 437 17.94 -11.55 -2.89
C PRO A 437 18.82 -10.75 -3.89
N ILE A 438 19.60 -9.81 -3.41
CA ILE A 438 20.44 -8.95 -4.28
C ILE A 438 21.40 -9.77 -5.13
N ARG A 439 21.93 -10.90 -4.63
CA ARG A 439 22.79 -11.81 -5.39
C ARG A 439 22.18 -12.31 -6.71
N GLU A 440 20.84 -12.41 -6.77
CA GLU A 440 20.12 -12.83 -8.00
C GLU A 440 20.15 -11.73 -9.08
N LEU A 441 20.42 -10.50 -8.68
CA LEU A 441 20.41 -9.31 -9.54
C LEU A 441 21.80 -8.92 -10.02
N ASP A 442 22.85 -9.57 -9.52
CA ASP A 442 24.22 -9.34 -9.98
C ASP A 442 24.47 -9.99 -11.34
N VAL A 443 25.13 -9.29 -12.24
CA VAL A 443 25.42 -9.78 -13.60
C VAL A 443 26.62 -10.71 -13.60
N ASN A 444 27.55 -10.49 -12.69
CA ASN A 444 28.76 -11.31 -12.57
C ASN A 444 28.48 -12.45 -11.60
N GLY A 445 27.88 -13.52 -12.11
CA GLY A 445 28.00 -14.82 -11.49
C GLY A 445 29.47 -15.20 -11.44
N SER A 446 30.19 -14.70 -10.44
CA SER A 446 31.40 -15.37 -10.01
C SER A 446 30.96 -16.70 -9.46
N SER A 447 30.96 -17.71 -10.32
CA SER A 447 31.04 -19.10 -9.89
C SER A 447 32.32 -19.26 -9.07
N THR A 448 32.27 -18.90 -7.81
CA THR A 448 33.17 -19.46 -6.82
C THR A 448 32.66 -20.86 -6.55
N SER A 449 32.91 -21.76 -7.49
CA SER A 449 33.04 -23.16 -7.19
C SER A 449 34.16 -23.25 -6.18
N GLY A 450 33.79 -23.31 -4.90
CA GLY A 450 34.72 -23.67 -3.84
C GLY A 450 35.27 -25.06 -4.09
N THR A 451 36.57 -25.11 -4.19
CA THR A 451 37.34 -26.30 -3.97
C THR A 451 37.35 -26.65 -2.49
#